data_adbd842af1857ba2bc4bd324cca34535
#
_entry.id   adbd842af1857ba2bc4bd324cca34535
#
_cell.length_a   1.000
_cell.length_b   1.000
_cell.length_c   1.000
_cell.angle_alpha   90.00
_cell.angle_beta   90.00
_cell.angle_gamma   90.00
#
_symmetry.space_group_name_H-M   'P 1'
#
loop_
_entity.id
_entity.type
_entity.pdbx_description
1 polymer ?
#
loop_
_entity_poly.entity_id
_entity_poly.type
_entity_poly.pdbx_seq_one_letter_code
_entity_poly.pdbx_strand_id
1 'polypeptide(L)'
;MTSKVAFIGLGVMGYPMAGYISKAGHNVTVFNRTKSKAEKWIGEYKGNMADTPSEAAKDADFIFTCVGNDDDLRQVSLGDNGLFHNAKKGCVYIDNSTVSAEISRELYKAAKDKGFGFLDAPISLSLIHI
;
A
#
# COMPACT_ATOMS: atom_id res chain seq x y z
N MET A 1 -9.24 -11.45 15.02
CA MET A 1 -8.92 -10.04 15.19
C MET A 1 -8.77 -9.35 13.83
N THR A 2 -9.49 -8.28 13.60
CA THR A 2 -9.42 -7.56 12.32
C THR A 2 -8.52 -6.34 12.44
N SER A 3 -7.73 -6.09 11.39
CA SER A 3 -6.91 -4.90 11.28
C SER A 3 -7.43 -4.03 10.15
N LYS A 4 -7.18 -2.74 10.24
CA LYS A 4 -7.48 -1.82 9.16
C LYS A 4 -6.23 -1.73 8.27
N VAL A 5 -6.42 -2.05 6.99
CA VAL A 5 -5.31 -2.18 6.04
C VAL A 5 -5.55 -1.23 4.86
N ALA A 6 -4.52 -0.48 4.49
CA ALA A 6 -4.52 0.29 3.25
C ALA A 6 -3.66 -0.45 2.24
N PHE A 7 -4.13 -0.58 1.00
CA PHE A 7 -3.37 -1.22 -0.07
C PHE A 7 -3.29 -0.27 -1.26
N ILE A 8 -2.09 0.17 -1.56
CA ILE A 8 -1.81 1.18 -2.58
C ILE A 8 -1.16 0.49 -3.79
N GLY A 9 -1.86 0.48 -4.91
CA GLY A 9 -1.37 -0.13 -6.14
C GLY A 9 -1.98 -1.49 -6.41
N LEU A 10 -2.86 -1.56 -7.41
CA LEU A 10 -3.61 -2.77 -7.77
C LEU A 10 -3.15 -3.34 -9.12
N GLY A 11 -1.85 -3.50 -9.28
CA GLY A 11 -1.30 -4.13 -10.46
C GLY A 11 -1.46 -5.65 -10.42
N VAL A 12 -0.72 -6.34 -11.28
CA VAL A 12 -0.80 -7.80 -11.41
C VAL A 12 -0.64 -8.51 -10.08
N MET A 13 0.26 -8.03 -9.23
CA MET A 13 0.54 -8.66 -7.94
C MET A 13 -0.28 -8.05 -6.80
N GLY A 14 -0.45 -6.73 -6.81
CA GLY A 14 -1.16 -6.04 -5.72
C GLY A 14 -2.63 -6.38 -5.66
N TYR A 15 -3.28 -6.52 -6.81
CA TYR A 15 -4.71 -6.81 -6.88
C TYR A 15 -5.08 -8.10 -6.14
N PRO A 16 -4.44 -9.26 -6.45
CA PRO A 16 -4.76 -10.49 -5.71
C PRO A 16 -4.29 -10.46 -4.26
N MET A 17 -3.17 -9.78 -3.95
CA MET A 17 -2.69 -9.68 -2.57
C MET A 17 -3.71 -8.96 -1.69
N ALA A 18 -4.23 -7.83 -2.15
CA ALA A 18 -5.26 -7.10 -1.43
C ALA A 18 -6.50 -7.98 -1.24
N GLY A 19 -6.85 -8.77 -2.26
CA GLY A 19 -7.96 -9.71 -2.19
C GLY A 19 -7.77 -10.78 -1.11
N TYR A 20 -6.60 -11.35 -0.99
CA TYR A 20 -6.30 -12.33 0.07
C TYR A 20 -6.42 -11.72 1.45
N ILE A 21 -5.94 -10.50 1.62
CA ILE A 21 -6.04 -9.80 2.92
C ILE A 21 -7.51 -9.57 3.28
N SER A 22 -8.32 -9.17 2.30
CA SER A 22 -9.76 -9.00 2.49
C SER A 22 -10.44 -10.30 2.89
N LYS A 23 -10.11 -11.40 2.21
CA LYS A 23 -10.68 -12.73 2.50
C LYS A 23 -10.27 -13.23 3.88
N ALA A 24 -9.14 -12.80 4.38
CA ALA A 24 -8.70 -13.16 5.73
C ALA A 24 -9.49 -12.43 6.83
N GLY A 25 -10.39 -11.52 6.46
CA GLY A 25 -11.27 -10.85 7.41
C GLY A 25 -10.85 -9.46 7.82
N HIS A 26 -9.80 -8.92 7.21
CA HIS A 26 -9.35 -7.56 7.52
C HIS A 26 -10.15 -6.51 6.75
N ASN A 27 -10.19 -5.30 7.29
CA ASN A 27 -10.87 -4.17 6.66
C ASN A 27 -9.89 -3.47 5.71
N VAL A 28 -10.01 -3.73 4.40
CA VAL A 28 -9.09 -3.23 3.39
C VAL A 28 -9.67 -2.03 2.67
N THR A 29 -8.89 -0.95 2.57
CA THR A 29 -9.17 0.20 1.73
C THR A 29 -8.11 0.25 0.65
N VAL A 30 -8.52 0.21 -0.61
CA VAL A 30 -7.59 0.20 -1.74
C VAL A 30 -7.51 1.56 -2.42
N PHE A 31 -6.35 1.83 -2.99
CA PHE A 31 -6.15 2.97 -3.89
C PHE A 31 -5.39 2.50 -5.11
N ASN A 32 -5.79 2.95 -6.29
CA ASN A 32 -5.03 2.74 -7.51
C ASN A 32 -5.14 4.02 -8.36
N ARG A 33 -4.05 4.40 -9.00
CA ARG A 33 -4.01 5.59 -9.85
C ARG A 33 -5.07 5.50 -10.95
N THR A 34 -5.26 4.32 -11.52
CA THR A 34 -6.36 4.06 -12.45
C THR A 34 -7.59 3.64 -11.62
N LYS A 35 -8.52 4.55 -11.46
CA LYS A 35 -9.68 4.37 -10.60
C LYS A 35 -10.53 3.16 -10.97
N SER A 36 -10.62 2.85 -12.26
CA SER A 36 -11.41 1.70 -12.72
C SER A 36 -10.93 0.37 -12.14
N LYS A 37 -9.64 0.22 -11.85
CA LYS A 37 -9.11 -0.98 -11.20
C LYS A 37 -9.57 -1.10 -9.75
N ALA A 38 -9.62 0.02 -9.04
CA ALA A 38 -10.12 0.03 -7.66
C ALA A 38 -11.61 -0.29 -7.63
N GLU A 39 -12.37 0.25 -8.58
CA GLU A 39 -13.80 -0.05 -8.71
C GLU A 39 -14.03 -1.53 -9.00
N LYS A 40 -13.22 -2.11 -9.87
CA LYS A 40 -13.30 -3.55 -10.17
C LYS A 40 -12.99 -4.37 -8.92
N TRP A 41 -11.98 -3.96 -8.17
CA TRP A 41 -11.57 -4.69 -6.96
C TRP A 41 -12.71 -4.73 -5.93
N ILE A 42 -13.36 -3.61 -5.65
CA ILE A 42 -14.45 -3.59 -4.67
C ILE A 42 -15.69 -4.34 -5.15
N GLY A 43 -15.79 -4.60 -6.46
CA GLY A 43 -16.83 -5.45 -7.03
C GLY A 43 -16.55 -6.94 -6.85
N GLU A 44 -15.30 -7.33 -6.67
CA GLU A 44 -14.90 -8.72 -6.48
C GLU A 44 -14.63 -9.08 -5.03
N TYR A 45 -14.12 -8.14 -4.24
CA TYR A 45 -13.70 -8.37 -2.85
C TYR A 45 -14.41 -7.40 -1.93
N LYS A 46 -14.55 -7.80 -0.69
CA LYS A 46 -15.15 -6.94 0.34
C LYS A 46 -14.13 -5.91 0.81
N GLY A 47 -14.47 -4.64 0.69
CA GLY A 47 -13.59 -3.57 1.13
C GLY A 47 -14.06 -2.22 0.62
N ASN A 48 -13.20 -1.24 0.73
CA ASN A 48 -13.47 0.14 0.32
C ASN A 48 -12.40 0.63 -0.65
N MET A 49 -12.68 1.71 -1.34
CA MET A 49 -11.68 2.40 -2.16
C MET A 49 -11.57 3.86 -1.71
N ALA A 50 -10.41 4.45 -1.92
CA ALA A 50 -10.16 5.85 -1.63
C ALA A 50 -9.70 6.58 -2.88
N ASP A 51 -9.88 7.90 -2.92
CA ASP A 51 -9.50 8.73 -4.07
C ASP A 51 -8.02 9.14 -4.03
N THR A 52 -7.39 9.06 -2.87
CA THR A 52 -5.96 9.39 -2.71
C THR A 52 -5.30 8.37 -1.80
N PRO A 53 -3.96 8.20 -1.92
CA PRO A 53 -3.23 7.36 -0.96
C PRO A 53 -3.38 7.85 0.48
N SER A 54 -3.42 9.16 0.68
CA SER A 54 -3.60 9.77 2.00
C SER A 54 -4.92 9.33 2.65
N GLU A 55 -6.01 9.34 1.89
CA GLU A 55 -7.30 8.89 2.41
C GLU A 55 -7.30 7.39 2.72
N ALA A 56 -6.68 6.59 1.85
CA ALA A 56 -6.59 5.15 2.07
C ALA A 56 -5.82 4.83 3.35
N ALA A 57 -4.78 5.60 3.65
CA ALA A 57 -3.90 5.37 4.79
C ALA A 57 -4.49 5.84 6.12
N LYS A 58 -5.56 6.62 6.11
CA LYS A 58 -6.13 7.19 7.33
C LYS A 58 -6.52 6.09 8.31
N ASP A 59 -5.98 6.15 9.53
CA ASP A 59 -6.23 5.21 10.62
C ASP A 59 -5.83 3.76 10.31
N ALA A 60 -5.08 3.51 9.25
CA ALA A 60 -4.64 2.16 8.92
C ALA A 60 -3.59 1.65 9.90
N ASP A 61 -3.70 0.38 10.28
CA ASP A 61 -2.70 -0.30 11.11
C ASP A 61 -1.53 -0.77 10.26
N PHE A 62 -1.81 -1.21 9.04
CA PHE A 62 -0.83 -1.68 8.07
C PHE A 62 -1.09 -1.00 6.73
N ILE A 63 -0.02 -0.56 6.09
CA ILE A 63 -0.09 0.09 4.78
C ILE A 63 0.84 -0.64 3.82
N PHE A 64 0.27 -1.17 2.74
CA PHE A 64 1.03 -1.88 1.71
C PHE A 64 1.11 -1.02 0.47
N THR A 65 2.28 -0.96 -0.16
CA THR A 65 2.44 -0.36 -1.48
C THR A 65 2.97 -1.40 -2.45
N CYS A 66 2.43 -1.40 -3.68
CA CYS A 66 2.88 -2.29 -4.74
C CYS A 66 2.73 -1.55 -6.07
N VAL A 67 3.70 -0.73 -6.40
CA VAL A 67 3.69 0.11 -7.60
C VAL A 67 4.85 -0.21 -8.52
N GLY A 68 4.83 0.31 -9.75
CA GLY A 68 5.69 -0.16 -10.83
C GLY A 68 7.08 0.46 -10.92
N ASN A 69 7.33 1.59 -10.27
CA ASN A 69 8.63 2.28 -10.38
C ASN A 69 8.85 3.25 -9.22
N ASP A 70 10.08 3.79 -9.16
CA ASP A 70 10.51 4.71 -8.09
C ASP A 70 9.65 5.97 -8.02
N ASP A 71 9.36 6.57 -9.18
CA ASP A 71 8.59 7.83 -9.23
C ASP A 71 7.17 7.62 -8.71
N ASP A 72 6.52 6.54 -9.09
CA ASP A 72 5.19 6.21 -8.61
C ASP A 72 5.21 5.97 -7.09
N LEU A 73 6.22 5.27 -6.60
CA LEU A 73 6.35 5.00 -5.16
C LEU A 73 6.56 6.30 -4.38
N ARG A 74 7.41 7.17 -4.88
CA ARG A 74 7.65 8.48 -4.24
C ARG A 74 6.36 9.30 -4.22
N GLN A 75 5.62 9.32 -5.32
CA GLN A 75 4.39 10.09 -5.45
C GLN A 75 3.32 9.60 -4.46
N VAL A 76 3.07 8.30 -4.39
CA VAL A 76 2.03 7.78 -3.50
C VAL A 76 2.43 7.85 -2.03
N SER A 77 3.72 7.90 -1.73
CA SER A 77 4.23 7.96 -0.35
C SER A 77 4.43 9.38 0.13
N LEU A 78 5.18 10.18 -0.61
CA LEU A 78 5.65 11.51 -0.19
C LEU A 78 5.03 12.66 -0.97
N GLY A 79 4.27 12.41 -2.03
CA GLY A 79 3.61 13.46 -2.82
C GLY A 79 2.54 14.19 -2.01
N ASP A 80 1.91 15.19 -2.63
CA ASP A 80 0.94 16.08 -1.95
C ASP A 80 -0.21 15.32 -1.29
N ASN A 81 -0.69 14.25 -1.94
CA ASN A 81 -1.73 13.39 -1.38
C ASN A 81 -1.18 12.03 -1.02
N GLY A 82 0.11 11.97 -0.68
CA GLY A 82 0.79 10.74 -0.35
C GLY A 82 0.38 10.19 1.02
N LEU A 83 0.58 8.90 1.20
CA LEU A 83 0.15 8.21 2.41
C LEU A 83 0.81 8.72 3.68
N PHE A 84 2.05 9.22 3.59
CA PHE A 84 2.79 9.70 4.76
C PHE A 84 2.16 10.93 5.41
N HIS A 85 1.34 11.68 4.67
CA HIS A 85 0.69 12.88 5.22
C HIS A 85 -0.45 12.55 6.17
N ASN A 86 -1.02 11.35 6.09
CA ASN A 86 -2.21 11.01 6.87
C ASN A 86 -2.10 9.69 7.62
N ALA A 87 -1.02 8.95 7.45
CA ALA A 87 -0.81 7.70 8.16
C ALA A 87 -0.61 7.98 9.65
N LYS A 88 -1.19 7.13 10.50
CA LYS A 88 -1.08 7.34 11.94
C LYS A 88 0.28 6.88 12.45
N LYS A 89 0.76 7.53 13.51
CA LYS A 89 1.98 7.14 14.19
C LYS A 89 1.82 5.72 14.72
N GLY A 90 2.84 4.90 14.54
CA GLY A 90 2.81 3.50 14.99
C GLY A 90 2.28 2.53 13.96
N CYS A 91 1.79 2.99 12.80
CA CYS A 91 1.40 2.08 11.73
C CYS A 91 2.65 1.37 11.18
N VAL A 92 2.43 0.23 10.51
CA VAL A 92 3.51 -0.48 9.82
C VAL A 92 3.35 -0.30 8.33
N TYR A 93 4.36 0.27 7.69
CA TYR A 93 4.41 0.48 6.26
C TYR A 93 5.20 -0.66 5.63
N ILE A 94 4.59 -1.36 4.69
CA ILE A 94 5.19 -2.50 4.00
C ILE A 94 5.26 -2.19 2.52
N ASP A 95 6.48 -2.06 1.98
CA ASP A 95 6.66 -1.80 0.56
C ASP A 95 6.96 -3.11 -0.16
N ASN A 96 6.03 -3.51 -1.02
CA ASN A 96 6.17 -4.70 -1.86
C ASN A 96 6.60 -4.36 -3.29
N SER A 97 6.89 -3.09 -3.57
CA SER A 97 7.28 -2.66 -4.91
C SER A 97 8.69 -3.13 -5.24
N THR A 98 8.95 -3.42 -6.52
CA THR A 98 10.29 -3.70 -7.01
C THR A 98 10.89 -2.39 -7.50
N VAL A 99 11.65 -1.73 -6.62
CA VAL A 99 12.19 -0.37 -6.84
C VAL A 99 13.66 -0.33 -6.45
N SER A 100 14.30 0.83 -6.68
CA SER A 100 15.72 0.98 -6.34
C SER A 100 15.96 1.00 -4.83
N ALA A 101 17.19 0.66 -4.44
CA ALA A 101 17.60 0.75 -3.04
C ALA A 101 17.59 2.20 -2.54
N GLU A 102 17.81 3.15 -3.44
CA GLU A 102 17.81 4.57 -3.10
C GLU A 102 16.44 5.04 -2.58
N ILE A 103 15.36 4.72 -3.31
CA ILE A 103 14.03 5.11 -2.88
C ILE A 103 13.62 4.36 -1.61
N SER A 104 14.03 3.11 -1.46
CA SER A 104 13.74 2.35 -0.24
C SER A 104 14.38 3.01 0.97
N ARG A 105 15.63 3.46 0.86
CA ARG A 105 16.30 4.17 1.95
C ARG A 105 15.64 5.52 2.26
N GLU A 106 15.21 6.24 1.23
CA GLU A 106 14.51 7.52 1.38
C GLU A 106 13.21 7.31 2.17
N LEU A 107 12.44 6.29 1.82
CA LEU A 107 11.18 5.99 2.51
C LEU A 107 11.40 5.48 3.93
N TYR A 108 12.44 4.68 4.15
CA TYR A 108 12.79 4.22 5.49
C TYR A 108 13.06 5.41 6.42
N LYS A 109 13.86 6.37 5.95
CA LYS A 109 14.18 7.56 6.73
C LYS A 109 12.93 8.39 7.03
N ALA A 110 12.09 8.60 6.02
CA ALA A 110 10.86 9.37 6.19
C ALA A 110 9.89 8.66 7.17
N ALA A 111 9.79 7.33 7.07
CA ALA A 111 8.94 6.56 7.96
C ALA A 111 9.43 6.64 9.40
N LYS A 112 10.74 6.53 9.60
CA LYS A 112 11.34 6.63 10.93
C LYS A 112 11.07 8.00 11.55
N ASP A 113 11.20 9.07 10.77
CA ASP A 113 10.96 10.43 11.25
C ASP A 113 9.51 10.64 11.69
N LYS A 114 8.58 9.92 11.07
CA LYS A 114 7.15 10.02 11.40
C LYS A 114 6.67 8.98 12.41
N GLY A 115 7.55 8.10 12.84
CA GLY A 115 7.19 7.09 13.84
C GLY A 115 6.48 5.87 13.28
N PHE A 116 6.69 5.57 11.99
CA PHE A 116 6.14 4.36 11.36
C PHE A 116 7.13 3.21 11.46
N GLY A 117 6.62 1.98 11.58
CA GLY A 117 7.42 0.80 11.28
C GLY A 117 7.58 0.68 9.76
N PHE A 118 8.70 0.19 9.30
CA PHE A 118 8.96 0.06 7.85
C PHE A 118 9.54 -1.31 7.54
N LEU A 119 8.97 -1.95 6.53
CA LEU A 119 9.45 -3.22 6.02
C LEU A 119 9.53 -3.15 4.50
N ASP A 120 10.73 -3.37 3.96
CA ASP A 120 10.96 -3.48 2.52
C ASP A 120 10.90 -4.96 2.14
N ALA A 121 9.84 -5.35 1.46
CA ALA A 121 9.59 -6.76 1.13
C ALA A 121 9.22 -6.88 -0.35
N PRO A 122 10.17 -6.66 -1.28
CA PRO A 122 9.88 -6.74 -2.71
C PRO A 122 9.39 -8.13 -3.11
N ILE A 123 8.43 -8.15 -4.02
CA ILE A 123 7.82 -9.38 -4.51
C ILE A 123 8.15 -9.56 -5.98
N SER A 124 8.63 -10.76 -6.33
CA SER A 124 8.84 -11.14 -7.72
C SER A 124 7.88 -12.25 -8.10
N LEU A 125 7.71 -12.48 -9.41
CA LEU A 125 6.85 -13.55 -9.90
C LEU A 125 7.23 -14.92 -9.35
N SER A 126 8.52 -15.14 -9.11
CA SER A 126 9.01 -16.41 -8.57
C SER A 126 8.53 -16.66 -7.15
N LEU A 127 8.23 -15.62 -6.38
CA LEU A 127 7.74 -15.75 -5.01
C LEU A 127 6.25 -16.05 -4.95
N ILE A 128 5.50 -15.73 -5.99
CA ILE A 128 4.05 -15.95 -6.01
C ILE A 128 3.71 -17.43 -6.08
N HIS A 129 4.62 -18.24 -6.62
CA HIS A 129 4.40 -19.67 -6.80
C HIS A 129 4.72 -20.50 -5.55
N ILE A 130 5.16 -19.84 -4.52
CA ILE A 130 5.40 -20.46 -3.23
C ILE A 130 4.16 -20.30 -2.33
#